data_1c1a583ccb34e6340b070311b4b82228
#
_entry.id   1c1a583ccb34e6340b070311b4b82228
#
_cell.length_a   1.000
_cell.length_b   1.000
_cell.length_c   1.000
_cell.angle_alpha   90.00
_cell.angle_beta   90.00
_cell.angle_gamma   90.00
#
_symmetry.space_group_name_H-M   'P 1'
#
loop_
_entity.id
_entity.type
_entity.pdbx_description
1 polymer ?
#
loop_
_entity_poly.entity_id
_entity_poly.type
_entity_poly.pdbx_seq_one_letter_code
_entity_poly.pdbx_strand_id
1 'polypeptide(L)'
;MIAKAREYDKAVNTFVNGLLDYVHEERIHADINQIRSDAGGTVTGRFSMSNPNLQQIPSKGYIGKKMRELFIPEEGCKWGSFDYSQQEPRIVVHYAIKIGLPGTENLQEEFDKDDADFHQIVADMANISRKQAKTINLGLFYGMGKIKLQKELGLDQSKARALFNEYHSRVP
;
A
#
# COMPACT_ATOMS: atom_id res chain seq x y z
N MET A 1 3.25 -27.67 6.55
CA MET A 1 1.97 -28.00 7.22
C MET A 1 1.63 -27.01 8.33
N ILE A 2 2.48 -26.80 9.33
CA ILE A 2 2.23 -25.90 10.49
C ILE A 2 1.90 -24.45 10.09
N ALA A 3 2.58 -23.87 9.10
CA ALA A 3 2.32 -22.49 8.65
C ALA A 3 0.90 -22.31 8.08
N LYS A 4 0.42 -23.26 7.28
CA LYS A 4 -0.96 -23.24 6.76
C LYS A 4 -2.00 -23.42 7.87
N ALA A 5 -1.76 -24.31 8.82
CA ALA A 5 -2.66 -24.47 9.95
C ALA A 5 -2.83 -23.19 10.75
N ARG A 6 -1.72 -22.47 11.04
CA ARG A 6 -1.77 -21.15 11.70
C ARG A 6 -2.50 -20.08 10.87
N GLU A 7 -2.35 -20.12 9.56
CA GLU A 7 -3.05 -19.20 8.65
C GLU A 7 -4.57 -19.41 8.71
N TYR A 8 -5.03 -20.68 8.68
CA TYR A 8 -6.43 -21.01 8.82
C TYR A 8 -6.98 -20.69 10.22
N ASP A 9 -6.24 -21.03 11.26
CA ASP A 9 -6.60 -20.71 12.64
C ASP A 9 -6.79 -19.20 12.85
N LYS A 10 -5.84 -18.39 12.35
CA LYS A 10 -5.96 -16.94 12.36
C LYS A 10 -7.17 -16.46 11.55
N ALA A 11 -7.44 -17.06 10.38
CA ALA A 11 -8.57 -16.68 9.56
C ALA A 11 -9.90 -16.91 10.29
N VAL A 12 -10.06 -18.06 10.92
CA VAL A 12 -11.27 -18.39 11.68
C VAL A 12 -11.42 -17.48 12.90
N ASN A 13 -10.40 -17.42 13.76
CA ASN A 13 -10.54 -16.74 15.03
C ASN A 13 -10.55 -15.21 14.91
N THR A 14 -9.75 -14.63 14.01
CA THR A 14 -9.62 -13.18 13.89
C THR A 14 -10.66 -12.60 12.92
N PHE A 15 -10.91 -13.27 11.79
CA PHE A 15 -11.75 -12.68 10.76
C PHE A 15 -13.16 -13.24 10.78
N VAL A 16 -13.35 -14.57 10.87
CA VAL A 16 -14.71 -15.13 10.86
C VAL A 16 -15.41 -14.82 12.17
N ASN A 17 -14.91 -15.36 13.28
CA ASN A 17 -15.55 -15.18 14.59
C ASN A 17 -15.58 -13.70 15.01
N GLY A 18 -14.45 -12.98 14.82
CA GLY A 18 -14.38 -11.57 15.17
C GLY A 18 -15.27 -10.64 14.34
N LEU A 19 -15.72 -11.07 13.15
CA LEU A 19 -16.69 -10.31 12.37
C LEU A 19 -18.12 -10.69 12.71
N LEU A 20 -18.38 -11.97 13.02
CA LEU A 20 -19.73 -12.45 13.39
C LEU A 20 -20.29 -11.75 14.64
N ASP A 21 -19.42 -11.37 15.57
CA ASP A 21 -19.81 -10.62 16.78
C ASP A 21 -20.40 -9.22 16.47
N TYR A 22 -20.14 -8.71 15.26
CA TYR A 22 -20.61 -7.39 14.81
C TYR A 22 -21.70 -7.46 13.74
N VAL A 23 -22.23 -8.66 13.47
CA VAL A 23 -23.35 -8.80 12.53
C VAL A 23 -24.65 -8.36 13.21
N HIS A 24 -25.31 -7.39 12.62
CA HIS A 24 -26.65 -6.94 13.02
C HIS A 24 -27.52 -6.84 11.77
N GLU A 25 -28.67 -7.50 11.77
CA GLU A 25 -29.61 -7.53 10.63
C GLU A 25 -28.91 -7.83 9.27
N GLU A 26 -28.08 -8.87 9.26
CA GLU A 26 -27.29 -9.31 8.11
C GLU A 26 -26.26 -8.30 7.60
N ARG A 27 -25.95 -7.25 8.39
CA ARG A 27 -24.99 -6.19 8.05
C ARG A 27 -23.90 -6.08 9.11
N ILE A 28 -22.78 -5.55 8.68
CA ILE A 28 -21.67 -5.16 9.55
C ILE A 28 -21.45 -3.65 9.42
N HIS A 29 -21.55 -2.95 10.52
CA HIS A 29 -21.28 -1.51 10.62
C HIS A 29 -19.99 -1.30 11.39
N ALA A 30 -18.98 -0.73 10.74
CA ALA A 30 -17.73 -0.36 11.38
C ALA A 30 -17.75 1.13 11.76
N ASP A 31 -17.10 1.48 12.86
CA ASP A 31 -16.81 2.86 13.19
C ASP A 31 -15.69 3.39 12.29
N ILE A 32 -15.90 4.55 11.67
CA ILE A 32 -14.89 5.23 10.86
C ILE A 32 -14.31 6.38 11.67
N ASN A 33 -13.04 6.24 12.05
CA ASN A 33 -12.31 7.26 12.80
C ASN A 33 -11.62 8.20 11.80
N GLN A 34 -12.12 9.41 11.68
CA GLN A 34 -11.63 10.44 10.75
C GLN A 34 -10.45 11.22 11.33
N ILE A 35 -10.46 11.46 12.62
CA ILE A 35 -9.44 12.18 13.36
C ILE A 35 -8.93 11.33 14.52
N ARG A 36 -7.74 11.64 15.01
CA ARG A 36 -7.20 10.96 16.19
C ARG A 36 -7.92 11.41 17.45
N SER A 37 -8.35 10.42 18.24
CA SER A 37 -8.94 10.59 19.56
C SER A 37 -8.49 9.44 20.46
N ASP A 38 -8.92 9.45 21.72
CA ASP A 38 -8.67 8.34 22.66
C ASP A 38 -9.36 7.04 22.20
N ALA A 39 -10.44 7.15 21.41
CA ALA A 39 -11.18 6.01 20.87
C ALA A 39 -10.54 5.40 19.60
N GLY A 40 -9.58 6.07 18.96
CA GLY A 40 -8.94 5.59 17.74
C GLY A 40 -8.44 6.71 16.84
N GLY A 41 -8.22 6.38 15.57
CA GLY A 41 -7.74 7.32 14.57
C GLY A 41 -6.24 7.24 14.33
N THR A 42 -5.76 7.93 13.31
CA THR A 42 -4.34 7.98 12.91
C THR A 42 -3.77 9.38 13.06
N VAL A 43 -2.46 9.48 13.28
CA VAL A 43 -1.74 10.78 13.33
C VAL A 43 -1.50 11.36 11.93
N THR A 44 -1.73 10.57 10.87
CA THR A 44 -1.43 10.92 9.49
C THR A 44 -2.62 11.48 8.72
N GLY A 45 -3.80 11.57 9.35
CA GLY A 45 -5.04 11.99 8.68
C GLY A 45 -5.70 10.89 7.81
N ARG A 46 -5.15 9.68 7.77
CA ARG A 46 -5.83 8.54 7.15
C ARG A 46 -6.99 8.08 8.00
N PHE A 47 -8.08 7.66 7.38
CA PHE A 47 -9.15 7.00 8.12
C PHE A 47 -8.66 5.68 8.71
N SER A 48 -9.12 5.36 9.90
CA SER A 48 -9.01 4.02 10.45
C SER A 48 -10.40 3.49 10.81
N MET A 49 -10.52 2.18 10.92
CA MET A 49 -11.77 1.52 11.29
C MET A 49 -11.60 0.73 12.58
N SER A 50 -12.68 0.69 13.36
CA SER A 50 -12.80 -0.11 14.57
C SER A 50 -14.22 -0.68 14.69
N ASN A 51 -14.42 -1.66 15.51
CA ASN A 51 -15.71 -2.26 15.86
C ASN A 51 -16.58 -2.70 14.66
N PRO A 52 -16.10 -3.53 13.72
CA PRO A 52 -14.77 -4.13 13.60
C PRO A 52 -13.81 -3.35 12.67
N ASN A 53 -12.51 -3.69 12.68
CA ASN A 53 -11.58 -3.10 11.72
C ASN A 53 -11.65 -3.81 10.36
N LEU A 54 -12.52 -3.35 9.47
CA LEU A 54 -12.71 -3.92 8.13
C LEU A 54 -11.51 -3.72 7.20
N GLN A 55 -10.59 -2.79 7.51
CA GLN A 55 -9.37 -2.58 6.73
C GLN A 55 -8.36 -3.73 6.87
N GLN A 56 -8.51 -4.56 7.90
CA GLN A 56 -7.63 -5.73 8.13
C GLN A 56 -8.08 -6.98 7.38
N ILE A 57 -9.22 -6.97 6.71
CA ILE A 57 -9.70 -8.12 5.95
C ILE A 57 -8.69 -8.46 4.86
N PRO A 58 -8.15 -9.68 4.83
CA PRO A 58 -7.14 -10.06 3.88
C PRO A 58 -7.67 -9.98 2.44
N SER A 59 -6.80 -9.58 1.49
CA SER A 59 -7.17 -9.47 0.07
C SER A 59 -6.42 -10.47 -0.81
N LYS A 60 -5.33 -11.05 -0.29
CA LYS A 60 -4.43 -11.92 -1.06
C LYS A 60 -4.58 -13.38 -0.64
N GLY A 61 -4.17 -14.28 -1.52
CA GLY A 61 -4.24 -15.72 -1.26
C GLY A 61 -5.66 -16.29 -1.32
N TYR A 62 -5.75 -17.59 -1.05
CA TYR A 62 -7.04 -18.29 -1.08
C TYR A 62 -8.02 -17.78 -0.02
N ILE A 63 -7.53 -17.64 1.22
CA ILE A 63 -8.36 -17.18 2.35
C ILE A 63 -8.85 -15.75 2.10
N GLY A 64 -7.98 -14.85 1.63
CA GLY A 64 -8.37 -13.47 1.37
C GLY A 64 -9.48 -13.35 0.33
N LYS A 65 -9.42 -14.15 -0.73
CA LYS A 65 -10.49 -14.20 -1.73
C LYS A 65 -11.79 -14.69 -1.11
N LYS A 66 -11.77 -15.80 -0.36
CA LYS A 66 -12.95 -16.37 0.30
C LYS A 66 -13.56 -15.42 1.33
N MET A 67 -12.75 -14.75 2.12
CA MET A 67 -13.24 -13.75 3.08
C MET A 67 -13.96 -12.59 2.38
N ARG A 68 -13.45 -12.11 1.26
CA ARG A 68 -14.10 -11.01 0.52
C ARG A 68 -15.38 -11.42 -0.19
N GLU A 69 -15.51 -12.69 -0.59
CA GLU A 69 -16.75 -13.24 -1.17
C GLU A 69 -17.94 -13.26 -0.18
N LEU A 70 -17.66 -13.18 1.13
CA LEU A 70 -18.71 -13.10 2.16
C LEU A 70 -19.41 -11.73 2.22
N PHE A 71 -18.76 -10.69 1.68
CA PHE A 71 -19.34 -9.36 1.64
C PHE A 71 -20.04 -9.17 0.30
N ILE A 72 -21.35 -9.13 0.34
CA ILE A 72 -22.20 -8.98 -0.83
C ILE A 72 -22.92 -7.63 -0.80
N PRO A 73 -23.24 -7.03 -1.93
CA PRO A 73 -24.10 -5.86 -1.96
C PRO A 73 -25.54 -6.23 -1.60
N GLU A 74 -26.32 -5.26 -1.21
CA GLU A 74 -27.74 -5.38 -1.03
C GLU A 74 -28.43 -5.80 -2.33
N GLU A 75 -29.59 -6.46 -2.23
CA GLU A 75 -30.36 -6.87 -3.40
C GLU A 75 -30.68 -5.66 -4.31
N GLY A 76 -30.44 -5.79 -5.59
CA GLY A 76 -30.55 -4.70 -6.56
C GLY A 76 -29.38 -3.72 -6.58
N CYS A 77 -28.44 -3.81 -5.67
CA CYS A 77 -27.23 -2.98 -5.62
C CYS A 77 -26.00 -3.69 -6.21
N LYS A 78 -24.95 -2.93 -6.47
CA LYS A 78 -23.66 -3.43 -6.95
C LYS A 78 -22.53 -2.82 -6.13
N TRP A 79 -21.44 -3.57 -5.94
CA TRP A 79 -20.19 -3.02 -5.44
C TRP A 79 -19.46 -2.26 -6.54
N GLY A 80 -19.05 -1.03 -6.22
CA GLY A 80 -18.05 -0.30 -6.99
C GLY A 80 -16.74 -0.25 -6.21
N SER A 81 -15.62 -0.56 -6.87
CA SER A 81 -14.28 -0.38 -6.30
C SER A 81 -13.54 0.68 -7.09
N PHE A 82 -13.20 1.78 -6.43
CA PHE A 82 -12.52 2.92 -7.04
C PHE A 82 -11.23 3.16 -6.25
N ASP A 83 -10.10 3.15 -6.94
CA ASP A 83 -8.80 3.39 -6.35
C ASP A 83 -7.99 4.34 -7.23
N TYR A 84 -7.35 5.33 -6.61
CA TYR A 84 -6.48 6.25 -7.34
C TYR A 84 -5.20 5.51 -7.77
N SER A 85 -4.91 5.58 -9.06
CA SER A 85 -3.65 5.03 -9.58
C SER A 85 -2.47 5.80 -9.02
N GLN A 86 -1.64 5.12 -8.22
CA GLN A 86 -0.37 5.66 -7.71
C GLN A 86 -0.51 7.01 -7.00
N GLN A 87 -1.52 7.18 -6.16
CA GLN A 87 -1.82 8.45 -5.50
C GLN A 87 -0.62 9.05 -4.76
N GLU A 88 0.05 8.27 -3.92
CA GLU A 88 1.19 8.76 -3.12
C GLU A 88 2.36 9.24 -3.99
N PRO A 89 2.85 8.48 -4.98
CA PRO A 89 3.84 8.97 -5.93
C PRO A 89 3.45 10.26 -6.65
N ARG A 90 2.20 10.36 -7.10
CA ARG A 90 1.70 11.57 -7.78
C ARG A 90 1.75 12.79 -6.87
N ILE A 91 1.41 12.65 -5.61
CA ILE A 91 1.49 13.73 -4.61
C ILE A 91 2.94 14.14 -4.37
N VAL A 92 3.85 13.17 -4.22
CA VAL A 92 5.28 13.46 -4.02
C VAL A 92 5.86 14.24 -5.21
N VAL A 93 5.60 13.77 -6.43
CA VAL A 93 6.05 14.45 -7.66
C VAL A 93 5.45 15.85 -7.77
N HIS A 94 4.16 16.02 -7.49
CA HIS A 94 3.51 17.33 -7.50
C HIS A 94 4.22 18.32 -6.57
N TYR A 95 4.53 17.92 -5.35
CA TYR A 95 5.22 18.81 -4.43
C TYR A 95 6.68 19.03 -4.82
N ALA A 96 7.39 18.03 -5.34
CA ALA A 96 8.75 18.16 -5.84
C ALA A 96 8.84 19.22 -6.96
N ILE A 97 7.92 19.17 -7.94
CA ILE A 97 7.79 20.17 -9.00
C ILE A 97 7.47 21.54 -8.40
N LYS A 98 6.50 21.62 -7.50
CA LYS A 98 6.03 22.88 -6.91
C LYS A 98 7.12 23.65 -6.17
N ILE A 99 8.05 22.94 -5.52
CA ILE A 99 9.19 23.55 -4.82
C ILE A 99 10.45 23.68 -5.70
N GLY A 100 10.37 23.29 -6.98
CA GLY A 100 11.44 23.44 -7.96
C GLY A 100 12.66 22.56 -7.68
N LEU A 101 12.46 21.30 -7.28
CA LEU A 101 13.59 20.37 -7.12
C LEU A 101 14.26 20.10 -8.47
N PRO A 102 15.61 20.12 -8.55
CA PRO A 102 16.33 19.78 -9.77
C PRO A 102 15.97 18.39 -10.29
N GLY A 103 15.83 18.24 -11.60
CA GLY A 103 15.49 16.95 -12.23
C GLY A 103 13.98 16.65 -12.33
N THR A 104 13.13 17.60 -11.93
CA THR A 104 11.66 17.45 -12.00
C THR A 104 11.04 18.09 -13.26
N GLU A 105 11.84 18.71 -14.13
CA GLU A 105 11.39 19.55 -15.24
C GLU A 105 10.45 18.81 -16.21
N ASN A 106 10.72 17.53 -16.46
CA ASN A 106 9.92 16.71 -17.39
C ASN A 106 8.97 15.74 -16.67
N LEU A 107 9.01 15.68 -15.35
CA LEU A 107 8.21 14.69 -14.59
C LEU A 107 6.72 14.98 -14.68
N GLN A 108 6.32 16.24 -14.79
CA GLN A 108 4.90 16.58 -14.92
C GLN A 108 4.32 16.00 -16.22
N GLU A 109 4.98 16.21 -17.35
CA GLU A 109 4.53 15.68 -18.65
C GLU A 109 4.45 14.15 -18.65
N GLU A 110 5.40 13.47 -17.98
CA GLU A 110 5.38 12.02 -17.86
C GLU A 110 4.23 11.53 -16.96
N PHE A 111 3.88 12.27 -15.91
CA PHE A 111 2.79 11.91 -14.99
C PHE A 111 1.40 12.29 -15.49
N ASP A 112 1.31 13.23 -16.43
CA ASP A 112 0.04 13.64 -17.06
C ASP A 112 -0.45 12.63 -18.11
N LYS A 113 0.40 11.67 -18.49
CA LYS A 113 -0.01 10.56 -19.37
C LYS A 113 -0.96 9.61 -18.63
N ASP A 114 -2.00 9.14 -19.32
CA ASP A 114 -3.02 8.24 -18.75
C ASP A 114 -2.44 6.91 -18.25
N ASP A 115 -1.37 6.43 -18.89
CA ASP A 115 -0.67 5.18 -18.60
C ASP A 115 0.62 5.37 -17.78
N ALA A 116 0.83 6.54 -17.18
CA ALA A 116 2.03 6.85 -16.40
C ALA A 116 2.30 5.80 -15.32
N ASP A 117 3.45 5.18 -15.36
CA ASP A 117 3.92 4.21 -14.36
C ASP A 117 5.14 4.76 -13.63
N PHE A 118 4.91 5.34 -12.45
CA PHE A 118 5.97 5.89 -11.60
C PHE A 118 7.11 4.91 -11.34
N HIS A 119 6.80 3.63 -11.16
CA HIS A 119 7.83 2.64 -10.91
C HIS A 119 8.67 2.36 -12.14
N GLN A 120 8.10 2.46 -13.34
CA GLN A 120 8.86 2.35 -14.59
C GLN A 120 9.69 3.61 -14.83
N ILE A 121 9.12 4.80 -14.64
CA ILE A 121 9.87 6.07 -14.76
C ILE A 121 11.12 6.05 -13.89
N VAL A 122 10.97 5.69 -12.62
CA VAL A 122 12.10 5.59 -11.69
C VAL A 122 13.06 4.45 -12.06
N ALA A 123 12.56 3.33 -12.56
CA ALA A 123 13.41 2.24 -13.05
C ALA A 123 14.34 2.70 -14.19
N ASP A 124 13.79 3.46 -15.12
CA ASP A 124 14.53 3.99 -16.27
C ASP A 124 15.54 5.06 -15.83
N MET A 125 15.14 5.98 -14.94
CA MET A 125 16.02 7.00 -14.37
C MET A 125 17.21 6.39 -13.61
N ALA A 126 16.95 5.38 -12.77
CA ALA A 126 17.96 4.75 -11.94
C ALA A 126 18.67 3.57 -12.60
N ASN A 127 18.31 3.20 -13.84
CA ASN A 127 18.82 2.04 -14.56
C ASN A 127 18.70 0.72 -13.77
N ILE A 128 17.52 0.48 -13.21
CA ILE A 128 17.18 -0.72 -12.43
C ILE A 128 15.93 -1.39 -12.98
N SER A 129 15.63 -2.61 -12.56
CA SER A 129 14.39 -3.26 -12.95
C SER A 129 13.16 -2.59 -12.29
N ARG A 130 12.01 -2.58 -12.98
CA ARG A 130 10.74 -2.08 -12.43
C ARG A 130 10.36 -2.70 -11.08
N LYS A 131 10.67 -4.00 -10.90
CA LYS A 131 10.45 -4.70 -9.64
C LYS A 131 11.29 -4.12 -8.50
N GLN A 132 12.56 -3.82 -8.76
CA GLN A 132 13.45 -3.16 -7.81
C GLN A 132 12.98 -1.73 -7.52
N ALA A 133 12.65 -0.96 -8.56
CA ALA A 133 12.11 0.39 -8.42
C ALA A 133 10.86 0.40 -7.55
N LYS A 134 9.92 -0.51 -7.74
CA LYS A 134 8.72 -0.63 -6.89
C LYS A 134 9.06 -0.84 -5.42
N THR A 135 9.99 -1.73 -5.12
CA THR A 135 10.41 -2.01 -3.72
C THR A 135 11.14 -0.80 -3.12
N ILE A 136 12.00 -0.16 -3.89
CA ILE A 136 12.78 1.01 -3.46
C ILE A 136 11.86 2.19 -3.22
N ASN A 137 11.02 2.55 -4.17
CA ASN A 137 10.13 3.71 -4.09
C ASN A 137 9.23 3.64 -2.87
N LEU A 138 8.52 2.53 -2.69
CA LEU A 138 7.66 2.35 -1.53
C LEU A 138 8.47 2.36 -0.23
N GLY A 139 9.63 1.72 -0.22
CA GLY A 139 10.48 1.67 0.96
C GLY A 139 11.06 3.03 1.34
N LEU A 140 11.58 3.78 0.37
CA LEU A 140 12.22 5.07 0.63
C LEU A 140 11.23 6.14 1.04
N PHE A 141 10.03 6.18 0.47
CA PHE A 141 8.96 7.08 0.93
C PHE A 141 8.62 6.88 2.40
N TYR A 142 8.82 5.68 2.92
CA TYR A 142 8.63 5.35 4.33
C TYR A 142 9.94 5.28 5.13
N GLY A 143 11.03 5.89 4.66
CA GLY A 143 12.30 5.98 5.37
C GLY A 143 13.10 4.69 5.44
N MET A 144 12.98 3.80 4.45
CA MET A 144 13.75 2.56 4.39
C MET A 144 15.25 2.84 4.23
N GLY A 145 16.06 2.40 5.20
CA GLY A 145 17.52 2.46 5.10
C GLY A 145 18.13 1.30 4.31
N LYS A 146 19.44 1.41 4.03
CA LYS A 146 20.24 0.46 3.22
C LYS A 146 20.16 -1.00 3.69
N ILE A 147 20.12 -1.24 5.00
CA ILE A 147 20.05 -2.59 5.57
C ILE A 147 18.72 -3.27 5.23
N LYS A 148 17.62 -2.54 5.33
CA LYS A 148 16.31 -3.07 4.98
C LYS A 148 16.19 -3.29 3.48
N LEU A 149 16.70 -2.37 2.66
CA LEU A 149 16.79 -2.52 1.22
C LEU A 149 17.54 -3.79 0.81
N GLN A 150 18.69 -4.05 1.44
CA GLN A 150 19.48 -5.26 1.24
C GLN A 150 18.64 -6.53 1.45
N LYS A 151 17.90 -6.59 2.55
CA LYS A 151 17.07 -7.77 2.90
C LYS A 151 15.90 -7.94 1.94
N GLU A 152 15.21 -6.87 1.60
CA GLU A 152 14.02 -6.91 0.73
C GLU A 152 14.35 -7.34 -0.70
N LEU A 153 15.52 -6.96 -1.21
CA LEU A 153 15.96 -7.31 -2.57
C LEU A 153 16.86 -8.55 -2.62
N GLY A 154 17.23 -9.12 -1.48
CA GLY A 154 18.14 -10.29 -1.40
C GLY A 154 19.54 -9.98 -1.94
N LEU A 155 20.01 -8.73 -1.83
CA LEU A 155 21.31 -8.29 -2.33
C LEU A 155 22.40 -8.44 -1.25
N ASP A 156 23.66 -8.53 -1.70
CA ASP A 156 24.79 -8.31 -0.79
C ASP A 156 24.91 -6.82 -0.37
N GLN A 157 25.67 -6.56 0.67
CA GLN A 157 25.80 -5.21 1.24
C GLN A 157 26.38 -4.21 0.24
N SER A 158 27.35 -4.62 -0.58
CA SER A 158 28.00 -3.77 -1.57
C SER A 158 27.01 -3.36 -2.65
N LYS A 159 26.28 -4.31 -3.21
CA LYS A 159 25.25 -4.07 -4.25
C LYS A 159 24.10 -3.24 -3.72
N ALA A 160 23.62 -3.50 -2.51
CA ALA A 160 22.55 -2.72 -1.89
C ALA A 160 22.97 -1.27 -1.67
N ARG A 161 24.24 -1.03 -1.25
CA ARG A 161 24.79 0.32 -1.08
C ARG A 161 24.96 1.04 -2.41
N ALA A 162 25.45 0.36 -3.43
CA ALA A 162 25.60 0.92 -4.77
C ALA A 162 24.24 1.33 -5.34
N LEU A 163 23.26 0.44 -5.29
CA LEU A 163 21.90 0.68 -5.76
C LEU A 163 21.23 1.83 -5.01
N PHE A 164 21.37 1.90 -3.68
CA PHE A 164 20.84 3.00 -2.88
C PHE A 164 21.45 4.35 -3.27
N ASN A 165 22.75 4.39 -3.46
CA ASN A 165 23.44 5.62 -3.84
C ASN A 165 23.09 6.01 -5.30
N GLU A 166 22.99 5.07 -6.21
CA GLU A 166 22.60 5.31 -7.60
C GLU A 166 21.18 5.86 -7.69
N TYR A 167 20.25 5.27 -6.96
CA TYR A 167 18.89 5.79 -6.85
C TYR A 167 18.88 7.27 -6.43
N HIS A 168 19.53 7.59 -5.30
CA HIS A 168 19.55 8.97 -4.78
C HIS A 168 20.36 9.96 -5.62
N SER A 169 21.21 9.47 -6.51
CA SER A 169 21.95 10.36 -7.43
C SER A 169 21.16 10.70 -8.71
N ARG A 170 20.16 9.88 -9.04
CA ARG A 170 19.41 9.99 -10.30
C ARG A 170 17.93 10.36 -10.11
N VAL A 171 17.38 10.06 -8.95
CA VAL A 171 15.99 10.39 -8.61
C VAL A 171 16.01 11.58 -7.66
N PRO A 172 15.44 12.71 -8.03
CA PRO A 172 15.43 13.94 -7.25
C PRO A 172 14.67 13.85 -5.94
#